data_f54abcd2a59076d982dae391fc74580b
#
_entry.id   f54abcd2a59076d982dae391fc74580b
#
_cell.length_a   1.000
_cell.length_b   1.000
_cell.length_c   1.000
_cell.angle_alpha   90.00
_cell.angle_beta   90.00
_cell.angle_gamma   90.00
#
_symmetry.space_group_name_H-M   'P 1'
#
loop_
_entity.id
_entity.type
_entity.pdbx_description
1 polymer ?
#
loop_
_entity_poly.entity_id
_entity_poly.type
_entity_poly.pdbx_seq_one_letter_code
_entity_poly.pdbx_strand_id
1 'polypeptide(L)'
;MNVYAYQLDIVWEDKEANFKKVREWTSRTEPQSGSLLVLPELFATGFSMGAQSLQEPEDGLTESFLKELARDTACYVMGGLVVTRSREKPTNDALLINPEGNRVGHYSKMQPFNMGKEGENYEAGNDIQCFELSGGLRLCPFICYDLRFPELFRKAMMMGNPPHIFVVIASWPNMRTHHWTKLLEARAIENLTYVVG
;
A
#
# COMPACT_ATOMS: atom_id res chain seq x y z
N MET A 1 14.12 -5.67 11.37
CA MET A 1 13.21 -6.02 10.26
C MET A 1 13.79 -5.48 8.97
N ASN A 2 13.90 -6.27 7.92
CA ASN A 2 14.25 -5.79 6.58
C ASN A 2 12.97 -5.38 5.84
N VAL A 3 13.10 -4.41 4.90
CA VAL A 3 12.00 -4.00 4.04
C VAL A 3 12.43 -4.18 2.58
N TYR A 4 11.58 -4.84 1.79
CA TYR A 4 11.75 -5.05 0.36
C TYR A 4 10.65 -4.28 -0.37
N ALA A 5 10.98 -3.12 -0.92
CA ALA A 5 10.06 -2.32 -1.73
C ALA A 5 10.20 -2.73 -3.21
N TYR A 6 9.12 -3.24 -3.79
CA TYR A 6 9.11 -3.72 -5.18
C TYR A 6 8.61 -2.62 -6.12
N GLN A 7 9.48 -2.21 -7.04
CA GLN A 7 9.08 -1.37 -8.17
C GLN A 7 8.72 -2.28 -9.34
N LEU A 8 7.43 -2.38 -9.65
CA LEU A 8 6.92 -3.27 -10.69
C LEU A 8 6.62 -2.51 -11.98
N ASP A 9 6.97 -3.12 -13.11
CA ASP A 9 6.44 -2.76 -14.42
C ASP A 9 5.07 -3.44 -14.59
N ILE A 10 4.03 -2.76 -14.14
CA ILE A 10 2.67 -3.30 -14.02
C ILE A 10 2.07 -3.50 -15.42
N VAL A 11 1.52 -4.69 -15.68
CA VAL A 11 0.68 -4.97 -16.84
C VAL A 11 -0.72 -4.41 -16.56
N TRP A 12 -1.18 -3.54 -17.45
CA TRP A 12 -2.44 -2.82 -17.29
C TRP A 12 -3.63 -3.78 -17.21
N GLU A 13 -4.38 -3.72 -16.12
CA GLU A 13 -5.61 -4.46 -15.83
C GLU A 13 -5.49 -6.01 -15.95
N ASP A 14 -4.27 -6.55 -15.86
CA ASP A 14 -4.00 -7.98 -15.90
C ASP A 14 -3.46 -8.49 -14.56
N LYS A 15 -4.36 -8.94 -13.69
CA LYS A 15 -4.03 -9.41 -12.33
C LYS A 15 -3.08 -10.60 -12.36
N GLU A 16 -3.34 -11.58 -13.21
CA GLU A 16 -2.55 -12.81 -13.28
C GLU A 16 -1.10 -12.54 -13.73
N ALA A 17 -0.93 -11.70 -14.77
CA ALA A 17 0.40 -11.29 -15.20
C ALA A 17 1.17 -10.55 -14.10
N ASN A 18 0.49 -9.70 -13.33
CA ASN A 18 1.10 -8.95 -12.24
C ASN A 18 1.44 -9.87 -11.05
N PHE A 19 0.59 -10.82 -10.68
CA PHE A 19 0.90 -11.83 -9.66
C PHE A 19 2.13 -12.67 -10.05
N LYS A 20 2.21 -13.09 -11.32
CA LYS A 20 3.39 -13.81 -11.82
C LYS A 20 4.66 -12.97 -11.66
N LYS A 21 4.63 -11.69 -12.05
CA LYS A 21 5.78 -10.77 -11.85
C LYS A 21 6.19 -10.66 -10.38
N VAL A 22 5.23 -10.53 -9.46
CA VAL A 22 5.53 -10.48 -8.03
C VAL A 22 6.21 -11.77 -7.56
N ARG A 23 5.69 -12.95 -7.95
CA ARG A 23 6.30 -14.24 -7.60
C ARG A 23 7.73 -14.36 -8.16
N GLU A 24 7.97 -13.94 -9.41
CA GLU A 24 9.29 -13.94 -10.02
C GLU A 24 10.28 -13.02 -9.26
N TRP A 25 9.85 -11.82 -8.89
CA TRP A 25 10.67 -10.92 -8.09
C TRP A 25 10.96 -11.50 -6.71
N THR A 26 9.96 -12.05 -6.05
CA THR A 26 10.10 -12.67 -4.73
C THR A 26 11.08 -13.85 -4.76
N SER A 27 11.01 -14.70 -5.78
CA SER A 27 11.94 -15.82 -5.93
C SER A 27 13.39 -15.39 -6.19
N ARG A 28 13.61 -14.22 -6.80
CA ARG A 28 14.95 -13.66 -7.03
C ARG A 28 15.52 -12.94 -5.81
N THR A 29 14.67 -12.30 -5.02
CA THR A 29 15.10 -11.53 -3.84
C THR A 29 15.28 -12.37 -2.60
N GLU A 30 14.65 -13.55 -2.55
CA GLU A 30 14.70 -14.50 -1.42
C GLU A 30 14.59 -13.78 -0.06
N PRO A 31 13.44 -13.09 0.19
CA PRO A 31 13.33 -12.23 1.35
C PRO A 31 13.48 -13.01 2.65
N GLN A 32 14.21 -12.47 3.59
CA GLN A 32 14.38 -13.06 4.91
C GLN A 32 13.03 -13.10 5.66
N SER A 33 12.70 -14.24 6.25
CA SER A 33 11.52 -14.41 7.09
C SER A 33 11.39 -13.31 8.14
N GLY A 34 10.14 -12.85 8.39
CA GLY A 34 9.83 -11.75 9.29
C GLY A 34 10.11 -10.35 8.71
N SER A 35 10.48 -10.24 7.43
CA SER A 35 10.63 -8.97 6.72
C SER A 35 9.28 -8.39 6.31
N LEU A 36 9.28 -7.17 5.79
CA LEU A 36 8.13 -6.52 5.17
C LEU A 36 8.33 -6.42 3.65
N LEU A 37 7.45 -7.03 2.87
CA LEU A 37 7.36 -6.85 1.43
C LEU A 37 6.35 -5.75 1.15
N VAL A 38 6.73 -4.77 0.32
CA VAL A 38 5.87 -3.63 -0.05
C VAL A 38 5.67 -3.65 -1.56
N LEU A 39 4.43 -3.86 -1.98
CA LEU A 39 3.99 -3.82 -3.37
C LEU A 39 3.34 -2.45 -3.67
N PRO A 40 3.33 -2.01 -4.94
CA PRO A 40 2.79 -0.71 -5.32
C PRO A 40 1.29 -0.52 -5.04
N GLU A 41 0.83 0.73 -5.10
CA GLU A 41 -0.58 1.09 -5.24
C GLU A 41 -1.20 0.36 -6.43
N LEU A 42 -2.35 -0.30 -6.20
CA LEU A 42 -3.10 -1.03 -7.23
C LEU A 42 -2.20 -1.95 -8.08
N PHE A 43 -1.27 -2.67 -7.42
CA PHE A 43 -0.22 -3.46 -8.08
C PHE A 43 -0.77 -4.52 -9.04
N ALA A 44 -1.97 -5.02 -8.78
CA ALA A 44 -2.60 -6.06 -9.59
C ALA A 44 -3.23 -5.52 -10.89
N THR A 45 -3.60 -4.24 -10.93
CA THR A 45 -4.38 -3.66 -12.04
C THR A 45 -3.74 -2.43 -12.70
N GLY A 46 -2.81 -1.78 -11.98
CA GLY A 46 -2.39 -0.41 -12.32
C GLY A 46 -3.44 0.61 -11.88
N PHE A 47 -3.08 1.89 -11.99
CA PHE A 47 -3.92 3.02 -11.57
C PHE A 47 -5.03 3.29 -12.60
N SER A 48 -5.97 2.34 -12.71
CA SER A 48 -7.11 2.42 -13.62
C SER A 48 -8.30 3.13 -13.01
N MET A 49 -9.02 3.90 -13.83
CA MET A 49 -10.31 4.48 -13.48
C MET A 49 -11.48 3.51 -13.74
N GLY A 50 -11.22 2.32 -14.25
CA GLY A 50 -12.20 1.22 -14.39
C GLY A 50 -12.52 0.52 -13.06
N ALA A 51 -12.56 1.26 -11.95
CA ALA A 51 -12.68 0.72 -10.61
C ALA A 51 -13.87 -0.24 -10.43
N GLN A 52 -15.01 0.05 -11.03
CA GLN A 52 -16.22 -0.77 -10.96
C GLN A 52 -16.05 -2.16 -11.59
N SER A 53 -15.25 -2.29 -12.64
CA SER A 53 -14.98 -3.58 -13.29
C SER A 53 -13.85 -4.37 -12.65
N LEU A 54 -12.96 -3.69 -11.90
CA LEU A 54 -11.75 -4.26 -11.32
C LEU A 54 -11.89 -4.57 -9.83
N GLN A 55 -12.95 -4.04 -9.19
CA GLN A 55 -13.18 -4.21 -7.76
C GLN A 55 -13.34 -5.67 -7.35
N GLU A 56 -12.90 -5.95 -6.16
CA GLU A 56 -13.04 -7.26 -5.53
C GLU A 56 -13.73 -7.13 -4.17
N PRO A 57 -14.50 -8.13 -3.74
CA PRO A 57 -14.95 -8.20 -2.36
C PRO A 57 -13.75 -8.42 -1.43
N GLU A 58 -13.96 -8.29 -0.14
CA GLU A 58 -13.02 -8.80 0.85
C GLU A 58 -12.79 -10.31 0.63
N ASP A 59 -11.58 -10.78 0.88
CA ASP A 59 -11.13 -12.14 0.57
C ASP A 59 -11.16 -12.49 -0.94
N GLY A 60 -11.17 -11.47 -1.80
CA GLY A 60 -11.11 -11.64 -3.25
C GLY A 60 -9.74 -12.17 -3.74
N LEU A 61 -9.59 -12.23 -5.07
CA LEU A 61 -8.41 -12.84 -5.72
C LEU A 61 -7.09 -12.17 -5.31
N THR A 62 -7.05 -10.82 -5.32
CA THR A 62 -5.84 -10.07 -4.98
C THR A 62 -5.47 -10.21 -3.51
N GLU A 63 -6.45 -10.18 -2.61
CA GLU A 63 -6.18 -10.41 -1.18
C GLU A 63 -5.73 -11.85 -0.93
N SER A 64 -6.34 -12.83 -1.58
CA SER A 64 -5.94 -14.24 -1.49
C SER A 64 -4.50 -14.43 -1.94
N PHE A 65 -4.10 -13.79 -3.05
CA PHE A 65 -2.71 -13.77 -3.51
C PHE A 65 -1.75 -13.19 -2.45
N LEU A 66 -2.08 -12.05 -1.84
CA LEU A 66 -1.25 -11.46 -0.77
C LEU A 66 -1.11 -12.39 0.45
N LYS A 67 -2.18 -13.09 0.82
CA LYS A 67 -2.18 -14.08 1.91
C LYS A 67 -1.29 -15.30 1.60
N GLU A 68 -1.35 -15.80 0.37
CA GLU A 68 -0.44 -16.87 -0.08
C GLU A 68 1.01 -16.41 -0.06
N LEU A 69 1.30 -15.25 -0.67
CA LEU A 69 2.65 -14.69 -0.72
C LEU A 69 3.24 -14.51 0.69
N ALA A 70 2.45 -14.03 1.65
CA ALA A 70 2.87 -13.86 3.02
C ALA A 70 3.26 -15.21 3.68
N ARG A 71 2.44 -16.24 3.50
CA ARG A 71 2.74 -17.60 4.01
C ARG A 71 3.97 -18.21 3.34
N ASP A 72 4.06 -18.13 2.01
CA ASP A 72 5.15 -18.71 1.24
C ASP A 72 6.51 -18.12 1.60
N THR A 73 6.53 -16.83 1.95
CA THR A 73 7.76 -16.10 2.31
C THR A 73 7.99 -15.99 3.81
N ALA A 74 7.01 -16.33 4.63
CA ALA A 74 6.98 -16.04 6.06
C ALA A 74 7.27 -14.55 6.37
N CYS A 75 6.76 -13.64 5.52
CA CYS A 75 6.93 -12.19 5.62
C CYS A 75 5.61 -11.46 5.82
N TYR A 76 5.67 -10.26 6.38
CA TYR A 76 4.58 -9.31 6.22
C TYR A 76 4.49 -8.87 4.76
N VAL A 77 3.29 -8.72 4.23
CA VAL A 77 3.06 -8.23 2.86
C VAL A 77 2.09 -7.07 2.89
N MET A 78 2.50 -5.94 2.31
CA MET A 78 1.63 -4.81 2.04
C MET A 78 1.47 -4.62 0.54
N GLY A 79 0.22 -4.48 0.07
CA GLY A 79 -0.07 -4.22 -1.35
C GLY A 79 -1.33 -3.42 -1.54
N GLY A 80 -1.38 -2.66 -2.66
CA GLY A 80 -2.52 -1.83 -3.05
C GLY A 80 -3.52 -2.60 -3.92
N LEU A 81 -4.82 -2.46 -3.62
CA LEU A 81 -5.90 -3.14 -4.36
C LEU A 81 -7.20 -2.33 -4.39
N VAL A 82 -8.10 -2.70 -5.31
CA VAL A 82 -9.45 -2.12 -5.44
C VAL A 82 -10.42 -2.99 -4.66
N VAL A 83 -11.08 -2.44 -3.63
CA VAL A 83 -11.97 -3.22 -2.75
C VAL A 83 -13.39 -2.66 -2.76
N THR A 84 -14.37 -3.55 -2.95
CA THR A 84 -15.77 -3.25 -2.70
C THR A 84 -16.08 -3.47 -1.23
N ARG A 85 -16.59 -2.41 -0.59
CA ARG A 85 -17.21 -2.50 0.74
C ARG A 85 -18.69 -2.19 0.60
N SER A 86 -19.37 -1.91 1.67
CA SER A 86 -20.80 -1.52 1.68
C SER A 86 -21.03 -0.08 1.19
N ARG A 87 -20.22 0.42 0.24
CA ARG A 87 -20.25 1.79 -0.29
C ARG A 87 -20.67 1.78 -1.77
N GLU A 88 -21.10 2.92 -2.28
CA GLU A 88 -21.48 3.06 -3.70
C GLU A 88 -20.32 2.87 -4.66
N LYS A 89 -19.11 3.28 -4.24
CA LYS A 89 -17.88 3.16 -5.02
C LYS A 89 -16.88 2.27 -4.29
N PRO A 90 -16.01 1.56 -5.02
CA PRO A 90 -14.88 0.85 -4.41
C PRO A 90 -13.87 1.83 -3.82
N THR A 91 -13.00 1.32 -2.94
CA THR A 91 -11.90 2.06 -2.34
C THR A 91 -10.56 1.63 -2.94
N ASN A 92 -9.59 2.56 -2.96
CA ASN A 92 -8.18 2.29 -3.23
C ASN A 92 -7.51 2.02 -1.88
N ASP A 93 -7.26 0.75 -1.59
CA ASP A 93 -6.80 0.31 -0.28
C ASP A 93 -5.35 -0.18 -0.27
N ALA A 94 -4.64 0.09 0.81
CA ALA A 94 -3.42 -0.62 1.21
C ALA A 94 -3.80 -1.70 2.23
N LEU A 95 -3.52 -2.95 1.93
CA LEU A 95 -3.80 -4.10 2.78
C LEU A 95 -2.51 -4.63 3.37
N LEU A 96 -2.50 -4.92 4.67
CA LEU A 96 -1.38 -5.53 5.37
C LEU A 96 -1.75 -6.94 5.83
N ILE A 97 -0.94 -7.91 5.43
CA ILE A 97 -1.04 -9.33 5.78
C ILE A 97 0.18 -9.73 6.63
N ASN A 98 -0.03 -10.53 7.67
CA ASN A 98 1.04 -11.06 8.49
C ASN A 98 1.66 -12.36 7.91
N PRO A 99 2.79 -12.84 8.43
CA PRO A 99 3.47 -14.05 7.94
C PRO A 99 2.61 -15.32 7.95
N GLU A 100 1.59 -15.39 8.80
CA GLU A 100 0.64 -16.51 8.88
C GLU A 100 -0.47 -16.42 7.82
N GLY A 101 -0.47 -15.33 7.01
CA GLY A 101 -1.49 -15.08 6.00
C GLY A 101 -2.79 -14.50 6.55
N ASN A 102 -2.77 -13.91 7.73
CA ASN A 102 -3.93 -13.24 8.29
C ASN A 102 -3.89 -11.73 7.99
N ARG A 103 -5.06 -11.15 7.74
CA ARG A 103 -5.20 -9.70 7.60
C ARG A 103 -4.90 -9.00 8.94
N VAL A 104 -3.88 -8.14 8.96
CA VAL A 104 -3.59 -7.25 10.10
C VAL A 104 -4.53 -6.05 10.07
N GLY A 105 -4.74 -5.48 8.88
CA GLY A 105 -5.64 -4.38 8.67
C GLY A 105 -5.53 -3.80 7.26
N HIS A 106 -6.27 -2.73 7.02
CA HIS A 106 -6.25 -1.99 5.76
C HIS A 106 -6.33 -0.48 6.02
N TYR A 107 -5.90 0.28 5.03
CA TYR A 107 -6.04 1.72 4.96
C TYR A 107 -6.63 2.08 3.61
N SER A 108 -7.69 2.87 3.58
CA SER A 108 -8.26 3.42 2.35
C SER A 108 -7.70 4.81 2.10
N LYS A 109 -7.26 5.08 0.87
CA LYS A 109 -6.70 6.36 0.44
C LYS A 109 -7.62 7.53 0.80
N MET A 110 -7.09 8.49 1.55
CA MET A 110 -7.87 9.63 2.04
C MET A 110 -7.91 10.79 1.04
N GLN A 111 -6.88 10.92 0.20
CA GLN A 111 -6.75 12.03 -0.75
C GLN A 111 -6.76 11.50 -2.19
N PRO A 112 -7.95 11.38 -2.82
CA PRO A 112 -8.04 11.00 -4.22
C PRO A 112 -7.35 12.02 -5.13
N PHE A 113 -6.67 11.52 -6.17
CA PHE A 113 -6.03 12.36 -7.18
C PHE A 113 -7.06 12.87 -8.18
N ASN A 114 -7.76 13.96 -7.83
CA ASN A 114 -8.88 14.48 -8.60
C ASN A 114 -8.51 15.00 -10.01
N MET A 115 -7.25 15.41 -10.23
CA MET A 115 -6.77 15.72 -11.59
C MET A 115 -6.77 14.48 -12.50
N GLY A 116 -6.72 13.27 -11.93
CA GLY A 116 -6.87 11.98 -12.61
C GLY A 116 -8.29 11.41 -12.53
N LYS A 117 -9.27 12.16 -12.04
CA LYS A 117 -10.65 11.72 -11.85
C LYS A 117 -10.85 10.56 -10.86
N GLU A 118 -9.87 10.34 -9.98
CA GLU A 118 -9.95 9.24 -9.00
C GLU A 118 -11.20 9.38 -8.12
N GLY A 119 -11.53 10.57 -7.61
CA GLY A 119 -12.69 10.79 -6.76
C GLY A 119 -14.05 10.59 -7.46
N GLU A 120 -14.08 10.54 -8.81
CA GLU A 120 -15.28 10.16 -9.57
C GLU A 120 -15.52 8.65 -9.52
N ASN A 121 -14.44 7.83 -9.37
CA ASN A 121 -14.45 6.37 -9.50
C ASN A 121 -14.20 5.63 -8.19
N TYR A 122 -13.51 6.24 -7.24
CA TYR A 122 -13.17 5.67 -5.94
C TYR A 122 -13.75 6.49 -4.80
N GLU A 123 -14.16 5.81 -3.74
CA GLU A 123 -14.54 6.43 -2.47
C GLU A 123 -13.28 6.78 -1.67
N ALA A 124 -13.24 7.98 -1.11
CA ALA A 124 -12.16 8.39 -0.22
C ALA A 124 -12.29 7.72 1.16
N GLY A 125 -11.14 7.32 1.73
CA GLY A 125 -11.04 6.95 3.14
C GLY A 125 -11.25 8.16 4.06
N ASN A 126 -11.48 7.90 5.33
CA ASN A 126 -11.75 8.95 6.33
C ASN A 126 -10.96 8.76 7.63
N ASP A 127 -10.14 7.71 7.73
CA ASP A 127 -9.46 7.37 8.96
C ASP A 127 -8.01 6.96 8.73
N ILE A 128 -7.13 7.39 9.64
CA ILE A 128 -5.72 7.00 9.66
C ILE A 128 -5.59 5.73 10.47
N GLN A 129 -4.97 4.73 9.87
CA GLN A 129 -4.75 3.41 10.47
C GLN A 129 -3.27 3.19 10.72
N CYS A 130 -2.90 2.76 11.93
CA CYS A 130 -1.56 2.32 12.26
C CYS A 130 -1.63 0.89 12.79
N PHE A 131 -0.70 0.05 12.34
CA PHE A 131 -0.69 -1.37 12.63
C PHE A 131 0.55 -1.74 13.44
N GLU A 132 0.37 -2.62 14.41
CA GLU A 132 1.49 -3.18 15.16
C GLU A 132 1.98 -4.46 14.48
N LEU A 133 3.30 -4.52 14.27
CA LEU A 133 4.02 -5.68 13.77
C LEU A 133 4.73 -6.38 14.94
N SER A 134 5.32 -7.55 14.69
CA SER A 134 6.10 -8.27 15.69
C SER A 134 7.22 -7.39 16.27
N GLY A 135 7.51 -7.55 17.55
CA GLY A 135 8.54 -6.76 18.25
C GLY A 135 8.12 -5.34 18.60
N GLY A 136 6.81 -5.01 18.52
CA GLY A 136 6.28 -3.69 18.90
C GLY A 136 6.53 -2.60 17.84
N LEU A 137 7.00 -2.96 16.63
CA LEU A 137 7.16 -2.01 15.54
C LEU A 137 5.78 -1.56 15.04
N ARG A 138 5.56 -0.27 14.95
CA ARG A 138 4.30 0.29 14.44
C ARG A 138 4.49 0.91 13.06
N LEU A 139 3.63 0.51 12.14
CA LEU A 139 3.59 0.94 10.75
C LEU A 139 2.30 1.71 10.47
N CYS A 140 2.41 2.84 9.77
CA CYS A 140 1.26 3.60 9.29
C CYS A 140 1.35 3.73 7.75
N PRO A 141 0.39 3.15 7.00
CA PRO A 141 0.38 3.24 5.55
C PRO A 141 -0.26 4.54 5.06
N PHE A 142 0.22 5.00 3.90
CA PHE A 142 -0.42 6.03 3.08
C PHE A 142 -0.34 5.63 1.60
N ILE A 143 -1.17 6.24 0.77
CA ILE A 143 -1.24 5.90 -0.65
C ILE A 143 -1.01 7.14 -1.51
N CYS A 144 0.09 7.13 -2.27
CA CYS A 144 0.38 8.00 -3.39
C CYS A 144 0.12 9.49 -3.12
N TYR A 145 -1.01 10.03 -3.53
CA TYR A 145 -1.34 11.45 -3.41
C TYR A 145 -1.42 11.93 -1.97
N ASP A 146 -1.70 11.05 -1.00
CA ASP A 146 -1.64 11.35 0.44
C ASP A 146 -0.28 11.94 0.85
N LEU A 147 0.80 11.54 0.15
CA LEU A 147 2.16 12.05 0.40
C LEU A 147 2.26 13.57 0.33
N ARG A 148 1.37 14.25 -0.42
CA ARG A 148 1.36 15.71 -0.55
C ARG A 148 0.73 16.45 0.64
N PHE A 149 0.14 15.71 1.57
CA PHE A 149 -0.64 16.25 2.68
C PHE A 149 0.06 15.99 4.03
N PRO A 150 0.98 16.89 4.45
CA PRO A 150 1.77 16.71 5.69
C PRO A 150 0.91 16.55 6.94
N GLU A 151 -0.28 17.13 6.94
CA GLU A 151 -1.24 17.03 8.04
C GLU A 151 -1.67 15.59 8.34
N LEU A 152 -1.71 14.70 7.36
CA LEU A 152 -2.03 13.28 7.57
C LEU A 152 -0.93 12.59 8.40
N PHE A 153 0.33 12.82 8.03
CA PHE A 153 1.50 12.28 8.73
C PHE A 153 1.59 12.86 10.14
N ARG A 154 1.40 14.17 10.26
CA ARG A 154 1.40 14.84 11.57
C ARG A 154 0.29 14.30 12.48
N LYS A 155 -0.92 14.10 11.94
CA LYS A 155 -2.04 13.51 12.68
C LYS A 155 -1.71 12.09 13.15
N ALA A 156 -1.08 11.25 12.31
CA ALA A 156 -0.61 9.93 12.71
C ALA A 156 0.37 9.98 13.89
N MET A 157 1.32 10.93 13.87
CA MET A 157 2.29 11.13 14.97
C MET A 157 1.66 11.61 16.26
N MET A 158 0.49 12.25 16.19
CA MET A 158 -0.25 12.74 17.38
C MET A 158 -1.19 11.69 17.98
N MET A 159 -1.29 10.52 17.39
CA MET A 159 -2.02 9.39 17.99
C MET A 159 -1.33 8.95 19.28
N GLY A 160 -2.08 8.42 20.23
CA GLY A 160 -1.56 8.04 21.55
C GLY A 160 -0.39 7.05 21.53
N ASN A 161 -0.16 6.38 20.41
CA ASN A 161 0.98 5.50 20.16
C ASN A 161 1.48 5.73 18.73
N PRO A 162 2.44 6.65 18.51
CA PRO A 162 2.86 7.05 17.16
C PRO A 162 3.57 5.92 16.40
N PRO A 163 3.52 5.93 15.05
CA PRO A 163 4.23 4.94 14.23
C PRO A 163 5.75 5.18 14.24
N HIS A 164 6.50 4.09 14.07
CA HIS A 164 7.94 4.12 13.86
C HIS A 164 8.31 4.23 12.37
N ILE A 165 7.37 3.82 11.50
CA ILE A 165 7.59 3.78 10.06
C ILE A 165 6.31 4.19 9.31
N PHE A 166 6.46 5.06 8.34
CA PHE A 166 5.46 5.31 7.31
C PHE A 166 5.78 4.49 6.07
N VAL A 167 4.79 3.83 5.50
CA VAL A 167 4.92 3.15 4.21
C VAL A 167 3.98 3.82 3.22
N VAL A 168 4.53 4.36 2.13
CA VAL A 168 3.76 5.04 1.10
C VAL A 168 3.81 4.22 -0.18
N ILE A 169 2.76 3.49 -0.47
CA ILE A 169 2.64 2.78 -1.75
C ILE A 169 2.12 3.73 -2.83
N ALA A 170 2.60 3.60 -4.06
CA ALA A 170 2.20 4.53 -5.11
C ALA A 170 2.28 3.95 -6.52
N SER A 171 1.47 4.56 -7.41
CA SER A 171 1.63 4.59 -8.85
C SER A 171 1.94 6.03 -9.26
N TRP A 172 3.20 6.44 -9.07
CA TRP A 172 3.61 7.84 -9.18
C TRP A 172 4.16 8.17 -10.57
N PRO A 173 3.70 9.26 -11.24
CA PRO A 173 4.19 9.61 -12.57
C PRO A 173 5.69 9.89 -12.59
N ASN A 174 6.42 9.26 -13.50
CA ASN A 174 7.88 9.39 -13.62
C ASN A 174 8.36 10.85 -13.77
N MET A 175 7.61 11.69 -14.51
CA MET A 175 7.93 13.11 -14.65
C MET A 175 7.92 13.90 -13.32
N ARG A 176 7.39 13.32 -12.25
CA ARG A 176 7.30 13.89 -10.90
C ARG A 176 8.14 13.13 -9.88
N THR A 177 9.10 12.31 -10.30
CA THR A 177 10.00 11.54 -9.41
C THR A 177 10.72 12.45 -8.42
N HIS A 178 11.14 13.64 -8.86
CA HIS A 178 11.76 14.62 -7.96
C HIS A 178 10.83 15.01 -6.79
N HIS A 179 9.53 15.22 -7.06
CA HIS A 179 8.57 15.51 -5.97
C HIS A 179 8.43 14.31 -5.04
N TRP A 180 8.37 13.09 -5.57
CA TRP A 180 8.29 11.85 -4.81
C TRP A 180 9.41 11.75 -3.79
N THR A 181 10.66 11.81 -4.26
CA THR A 181 11.83 11.70 -3.40
C THR A 181 11.87 12.81 -2.34
N LYS A 182 11.66 14.06 -2.73
CA LYS A 182 11.69 15.18 -1.77
C LYS A 182 10.59 15.15 -0.74
N LEU A 183 9.40 14.68 -1.11
CA LEU A 183 8.31 14.54 -0.15
C LEU A 183 8.55 13.39 0.82
N LEU A 184 9.06 12.23 0.39
CA LEU A 184 9.43 11.13 1.28
C LEU A 184 10.50 11.57 2.29
N GLU A 185 11.57 12.25 1.82
CA GLU A 185 12.61 12.83 2.68
C GLU A 185 12.01 13.81 3.71
N ALA A 186 11.13 14.71 3.26
CA ALA A 186 10.48 15.68 4.15
C ALA A 186 9.64 14.98 5.23
N ARG A 187 8.84 13.97 4.88
CA ARG A 187 8.03 13.21 5.85
C ARG A 187 8.90 12.51 6.88
N ALA A 188 10.06 11.98 6.48
CA ALA A 188 11.00 11.36 7.43
C ALA A 188 11.60 12.39 8.39
N ILE A 189 12.07 13.53 7.86
CA ILE A 189 12.76 14.56 8.63
C ILE A 189 11.81 15.24 9.62
N GLU A 190 10.64 15.70 9.16
CA GLU A 190 9.70 16.47 10.00
C GLU A 190 9.05 15.65 11.10
N ASN A 191 8.95 14.32 10.94
CA ASN A 191 8.31 13.42 11.91
C ASN A 191 9.32 12.56 12.69
N LEU A 192 10.62 12.64 12.39
CA LEU A 192 11.67 11.82 13.00
C LEU A 192 11.34 10.31 12.94
N THR A 193 10.82 9.86 11.79
CA THR A 193 10.40 8.48 11.53
C THR A 193 11.08 7.92 10.30
N TYR A 194 11.09 6.59 10.18
CA TYR A 194 11.44 5.96 8.91
C TYR A 194 10.31 6.14 7.90
N VAL A 195 10.67 6.34 6.63
CA VAL A 195 9.72 6.39 5.52
C VAL A 195 10.18 5.48 4.40
N VAL A 196 9.29 4.62 3.93
CA VAL A 196 9.48 3.72 2.79
C VAL A 196 8.49 4.12 1.71
N GLY A 197 8.99 4.23 0.45
CA GLY A 197 8.16 4.53 -0.70
C GLY A 197 8.84 4.19 -2.02
#